data_b588137792de3f488fc6cf133e34792b
#
_entry.id   b588137792de3f488fc6cf133e34792b
#
_cell.length_a   1.000
_cell.length_b   1.000
_cell.length_c   1.000
_cell.angle_alpha   90.00
_cell.angle_beta   90.00
_cell.angle_gamma   90.00
#
_symmetry.space_group_name_H-M   'P 1'
#
loop_
_entity.id
_entity.type
_entity.pdbx_description
1 polymer ?
#
loop_
_entity_poly.entity_id
_entity_poly.type
_entity_poly.pdbx_seq_one_letter_code
_entity_poly.pdbx_strand_id
1 'polypeptide(L)'
;VADSLGIRVFFIKGPASVLQGLRQAKLSADVDVFVDPARLDELLQALRERGWHDRPVDPDSRTFPKHSVTVHHSEWPCCIDVHFRFPGMEKPPRVCFESLWVNTETIALAGQQMRIPARELGVLFLALHALREPLLPACRQELDYLGELARREGLSEGLLGLAGTTDALAAVRPFLEDLLPKTTSFVWPEASVEWRNRVASHEPGSARVLAILHATWRVKPRMLWGALFPPPEVFLGTNIYADMSMAGRLRQHRARWARFLRAMPRLVRDLRGLKSSGD
;
A
#
# COMPACT_ATOMS: atom_id res chain seq x y z
N VAL A 1 -21.95 -2.22 -8.93
CA VAL A 1 -21.48 -3.63 -9.05
C VAL A 1 -21.50 -4.31 -7.68
N ALA A 2 -20.73 -3.84 -6.70
CA ALA A 2 -20.67 -4.48 -5.38
C ALA A 2 -22.05 -4.55 -4.71
N ASP A 3 -22.78 -3.45 -4.69
CA ASP A 3 -24.13 -3.38 -4.10
C ASP A 3 -25.12 -4.34 -4.76
N SER A 4 -25.10 -4.43 -6.10
CA SER A 4 -25.98 -5.35 -6.84
C SER A 4 -25.69 -6.83 -6.57
N LEU A 5 -24.51 -7.14 -6.02
CA LEU A 5 -24.09 -8.49 -5.62
C LEU A 5 -24.19 -8.71 -4.11
N GLY A 6 -24.54 -7.69 -3.33
CA GLY A 6 -24.51 -7.73 -1.86
C GLY A 6 -23.10 -7.94 -1.30
N ILE A 7 -22.08 -7.45 -2.02
CA ILE A 7 -20.67 -7.54 -1.58
C ILE A 7 -20.33 -6.33 -0.74
N ARG A 8 -19.83 -6.56 0.47
CA ARG A 8 -19.37 -5.50 1.36
C ARG A 8 -18.08 -4.88 0.83
N VAL A 9 -18.13 -3.59 0.55
CA VAL A 9 -16.96 -2.78 0.14
C VAL A 9 -17.00 -1.43 0.83
N PHE A 10 -15.85 -0.83 1.03
CA PHE A 10 -15.74 0.57 1.45
C PHE A 10 -14.55 1.23 0.77
N PHE A 11 -14.67 2.53 0.52
CA PHE A 11 -13.62 3.31 -0.13
C PHE A 11 -12.60 3.75 0.92
N ILE A 12 -11.31 3.58 0.63
CA ILE A 12 -10.23 4.03 1.48
C ILE A 12 -9.46 5.15 0.79
N LYS A 13 -8.93 6.10 1.56
CA LYS A 13 -8.16 7.22 1.01
C LYS A 13 -8.95 8.13 0.03
N GLY A 14 -8.25 8.79 -0.91
CA GLY A 14 -8.86 9.59 -1.98
C GLY A 14 -9.75 10.75 -1.47
N PRO A 15 -10.82 11.08 -2.22
CA PRO A 15 -11.73 12.19 -1.89
C PRO A 15 -12.42 12.06 -0.53
N ALA A 16 -12.69 10.85 -0.06
CA ALA A 16 -13.29 10.61 1.25
C ALA A 16 -12.41 11.16 2.37
N SER A 17 -11.09 10.89 2.35
CA SER A 17 -10.16 11.42 3.35
C SER A 17 -10.02 12.94 3.28
N VAL A 18 -10.20 13.54 2.10
CA VAL A 18 -10.23 15.01 1.95
C VAL A 18 -11.49 15.61 2.59
N LEU A 19 -12.66 15.02 2.34
CA LEU A 19 -13.92 15.44 2.95
C LEU A 19 -13.92 15.32 4.48
N GLN A 20 -13.30 14.27 4.99
CA GLN A 20 -13.08 14.12 6.43
C GLN A 20 -12.01 15.08 6.99
N GLY A 21 -11.32 15.86 6.15
CA GLY A 21 -10.22 16.73 6.59
C GLY A 21 -8.99 15.96 7.09
N LEU A 22 -8.81 14.70 6.69
CA LEU A 22 -7.67 13.88 7.08
C LEU A 22 -6.43 14.15 6.22
N ARG A 23 -6.61 14.76 5.06
CA ARG A 23 -5.52 15.16 4.16
C ARG A 23 -5.93 16.31 3.26
N GLN A 24 -4.93 17.00 2.72
CA GLN A 24 -5.16 18.03 1.71
C GLN A 24 -5.61 17.41 0.37
N ALA A 25 -6.39 18.16 -0.40
CA ALA A 25 -6.81 17.76 -1.72
C ALA A 25 -5.60 17.55 -2.65
N LYS A 26 -5.55 16.41 -3.29
CA LYS A 26 -4.58 16.08 -4.33
C LYS A 26 -5.24 15.24 -5.42
N LEU A 27 -4.69 15.31 -6.63
CA LEU A 27 -5.12 14.41 -7.70
C LEU A 27 -4.76 12.97 -7.33
N SER A 28 -5.73 12.06 -7.47
CA SER A 28 -5.53 10.62 -7.35
C SER A 28 -5.52 10.00 -8.74
N ALA A 29 -4.61 9.07 -8.98
CA ALA A 29 -4.54 8.30 -10.21
C ALA A 29 -5.40 7.01 -10.15
N ASP A 30 -5.88 6.68 -8.97
CA ASP A 30 -6.62 5.47 -8.65
C ASP A 30 -7.75 5.72 -7.64
N VAL A 31 -8.67 4.77 -7.60
CA VAL A 31 -9.71 4.67 -6.58
C VAL A 31 -9.38 3.44 -5.73
N ASP A 32 -9.06 3.66 -4.46
CA ASP A 32 -8.78 2.57 -3.53
C ASP A 32 -10.09 2.09 -2.87
N VAL A 33 -10.40 0.81 -3.02
CA VAL A 33 -11.53 0.14 -2.35
C VAL A 33 -11.06 -1.04 -1.53
N PHE A 34 -11.68 -1.26 -0.38
CA PHE A 34 -11.43 -2.44 0.45
C PHE A 34 -12.65 -3.37 0.37
N VAL A 35 -12.43 -4.61 -0.01
CA VAL A 35 -13.49 -5.60 -0.23
C VAL A 35 -13.44 -6.70 0.82
N ASP A 36 -14.59 -7.30 1.14
CA ASP A 36 -14.64 -8.56 1.90
C ASP A 36 -13.77 -9.62 1.21
N PRO A 37 -12.67 -10.07 1.85
CA PRO A 37 -11.74 -11.00 1.23
C PRO A 37 -12.37 -12.32 0.78
N ALA A 38 -13.51 -12.71 1.39
CA ALA A 38 -14.23 -13.91 0.99
C ALA A 38 -14.96 -13.76 -0.34
N ARG A 39 -15.21 -12.54 -0.79
CA ARG A 39 -15.98 -12.21 -1.99
C ARG A 39 -15.12 -11.50 -3.05
N LEU A 40 -13.78 -11.46 -2.86
CA LEU A 40 -12.85 -10.79 -3.78
C LEU A 40 -12.99 -11.30 -5.23
N ASP A 41 -12.90 -12.62 -5.42
CA ASP A 41 -12.90 -13.21 -6.77
C ASP A 41 -14.21 -12.96 -7.49
N GLU A 42 -15.34 -12.98 -6.78
CA GLU A 42 -16.67 -12.68 -7.33
C GLU A 42 -16.77 -11.21 -7.79
N LEU A 43 -16.27 -10.27 -6.97
CA LEU A 43 -16.23 -8.86 -7.36
C LEU A 43 -15.35 -8.65 -8.60
N LEU A 44 -14.16 -9.24 -8.62
CA LEU A 44 -13.23 -9.13 -9.75
C LEU A 44 -13.83 -9.72 -11.03
N GLN A 45 -14.52 -10.87 -10.93
CA GLN A 45 -15.22 -11.47 -12.06
C GLN A 45 -16.31 -10.54 -12.60
N ALA A 46 -17.14 -9.99 -11.74
CA ALA A 46 -18.20 -9.08 -12.13
C ALA A 46 -17.68 -7.75 -12.74
N LEU A 47 -16.50 -7.30 -12.31
CA LEU A 47 -15.81 -6.16 -12.91
C LEU A 47 -15.31 -6.51 -14.31
N ARG A 48 -14.68 -7.70 -14.50
CA ARG A 48 -14.20 -8.17 -15.83
C ARG A 48 -15.33 -8.29 -16.84
N GLU A 49 -16.49 -8.79 -16.43
CA GLU A 49 -17.69 -8.87 -17.27
C GLU A 49 -18.20 -7.48 -17.74
N ARG A 50 -17.75 -6.40 -17.07
CA ARG A 50 -18.05 -5.01 -17.41
C ARG A 50 -16.90 -4.28 -18.08
N GLY A 51 -15.94 -5.01 -18.63
CA GLY A 51 -14.82 -4.45 -19.40
C GLY A 51 -13.63 -3.95 -18.56
N TRP A 52 -13.62 -4.23 -17.25
CA TRP A 52 -12.43 -3.98 -16.45
C TRP A 52 -11.41 -5.10 -16.65
N HIS A 53 -10.15 -4.76 -16.79
CA HIS A 53 -9.06 -5.71 -17.02
C HIS A 53 -8.04 -5.60 -15.90
N ASP A 54 -7.48 -6.74 -15.49
CA ASP A 54 -6.40 -6.76 -14.50
C ASP A 54 -5.21 -5.99 -15.06
N ARG A 55 -4.68 -5.06 -14.26
CA ARG A 55 -3.44 -4.38 -14.61
C ARG A 55 -2.29 -5.36 -14.50
N PRO A 56 -1.44 -5.49 -15.55
CA PRO A 56 -0.30 -6.39 -15.49
C PRO A 56 0.62 -6.05 -14.31
N VAL A 57 0.92 -7.06 -13.50
CA VAL A 57 1.89 -6.95 -12.40
C VAL A 57 3.19 -7.63 -12.78
N ASP A 58 4.28 -7.14 -12.22
CA ASP A 58 5.57 -7.80 -12.34
C ASP A 58 5.47 -9.22 -11.74
N PRO A 59 5.62 -10.28 -12.54
CA PRO A 59 5.52 -11.66 -12.06
C PRO A 59 6.59 -12.00 -11.01
N ASP A 60 7.68 -11.23 -10.95
CA ASP A 60 8.72 -11.36 -9.93
C ASP A 60 8.48 -10.49 -8.70
N SER A 61 7.35 -9.79 -8.61
CA SER A 61 6.98 -8.97 -7.44
C SER A 61 6.60 -9.79 -6.18
N ARG A 62 7.12 -11.02 -6.08
CA ARG A 62 6.93 -11.90 -4.91
C ARG A 62 7.66 -11.44 -3.65
N THR A 63 8.29 -10.28 -3.69
CA THR A 63 8.99 -9.70 -2.53
C THR A 63 8.04 -9.45 -1.38
N PHE A 64 6.81 -9.02 -1.70
CA PHE A 64 5.76 -8.79 -0.71
C PHE A 64 4.51 -9.59 -1.05
N PRO A 65 3.81 -10.11 -0.04
CA PRO A 65 2.51 -10.72 -0.25
C PRO A 65 1.56 -9.75 -0.95
N LYS A 66 0.78 -10.27 -1.90
CA LYS A 66 -0.24 -9.51 -2.62
C LYS A 66 -1.26 -8.96 -1.63
N HIS A 67 -1.63 -7.69 -1.76
CA HIS A 67 -2.58 -7.04 -0.86
C HIS A 67 -3.75 -6.38 -1.59
N SER A 68 -3.63 -6.22 -2.91
CA SER A 68 -4.65 -5.66 -3.78
C SER A 68 -4.57 -6.24 -5.19
N VAL A 69 -5.62 -6.01 -5.97
CA VAL A 69 -5.67 -6.23 -7.41
C VAL A 69 -6.05 -4.91 -8.06
N THR A 70 -5.18 -4.39 -8.91
CA THR A 70 -5.46 -3.18 -9.68
C THR A 70 -6.15 -3.56 -10.98
N VAL A 71 -7.30 -2.95 -11.26
CA VAL A 71 -8.03 -3.10 -12.52
C VAL A 71 -8.14 -1.76 -13.23
N HIS A 72 -8.16 -1.80 -14.57
CA HIS A 72 -8.33 -0.62 -15.42
C HIS A 72 -9.41 -0.85 -16.47
N HIS A 73 -10.00 0.23 -16.96
CA HIS A 73 -10.98 0.22 -18.03
C HIS A 73 -10.60 1.27 -19.08
N SER A 74 -10.77 0.96 -20.37
CA SER A 74 -10.34 1.84 -21.46
C SER A 74 -11.07 3.20 -21.49
N GLU A 75 -12.30 3.24 -21.01
CA GLU A 75 -13.15 4.44 -21.00
C GLU A 75 -13.07 5.23 -19.69
N TRP A 76 -12.31 4.75 -18.70
CA TRP A 76 -12.20 5.41 -17.39
C TRP A 76 -10.82 6.05 -17.22
N PRO A 77 -10.76 7.26 -16.65
CA PRO A 77 -9.50 8.00 -16.53
C PRO A 77 -8.59 7.50 -15.40
N CYS A 78 -9.08 6.59 -14.54
CA CYS A 78 -8.34 6.09 -13.39
C CYS A 78 -8.47 4.56 -13.26
N CYS A 79 -7.54 3.95 -12.52
CA CYS A 79 -7.63 2.55 -12.11
C CYS A 79 -8.46 2.40 -10.84
N ILE A 80 -8.94 1.17 -10.56
CA ILE A 80 -9.45 0.79 -9.25
C ILE A 80 -8.45 -0.15 -8.61
N ASP A 81 -8.02 0.14 -7.38
CA ASP A 81 -7.16 -0.73 -6.58
C ASP A 81 -8.01 -1.44 -5.52
N VAL A 82 -8.30 -2.71 -5.78
CA VAL A 82 -9.19 -3.54 -4.96
C VAL A 82 -8.35 -4.22 -3.89
N HIS A 83 -8.36 -3.66 -2.68
CA HIS A 83 -7.65 -4.19 -1.52
C HIS A 83 -8.45 -5.29 -0.82
N PHE A 84 -7.78 -6.35 -0.41
CA PHE A 84 -8.32 -7.42 0.42
C PHE A 84 -7.50 -7.64 1.71
N ARG A 85 -6.36 -6.99 1.82
CA ARG A 85 -5.56 -6.82 3.03
C ARG A 85 -4.86 -5.46 3.00
N PHE A 86 -4.36 -5.00 4.14
CA PHE A 86 -3.61 -3.77 4.20
C PHE A 86 -2.24 -4.02 4.83
N PRO A 87 -1.13 -3.62 4.19
CA PRO A 87 0.21 -3.83 4.75
C PRO A 87 0.37 -3.16 6.11
N GLY A 88 0.92 -3.90 7.05
CA GLY A 88 1.05 -3.46 8.45
C GLY A 88 -0.10 -3.90 9.35
N MET A 89 -1.20 -4.44 8.80
CA MET A 89 -2.24 -5.16 9.53
C MET A 89 -2.00 -6.66 9.36
N GLU A 90 -1.59 -7.33 10.44
CA GLU A 90 -1.07 -8.71 10.37
C GLU A 90 -2.13 -9.78 10.72
N LYS A 91 -3.32 -9.40 11.18
CA LYS A 91 -4.44 -10.34 11.36
C LYS A 91 -4.81 -10.99 10.03
N PRO A 92 -5.34 -12.24 10.04
CA PRO A 92 -5.88 -12.87 8.85
C PRO A 92 -6.88 -11.94 8.14
N PRO A 93 -6.84 -11.82 6.79
CA PRO A 93 -7.61 -10.80 6.06
C PRO A 93 -9.10 -10.75 6.40
N ARG A 94 -9.76 -11.90 6.58
CA ARG A 94 -11.18 -11.96 6.94
C ARG A 94 -11.44 -11.41 8.36
N VAL A 95 -10.59 -11.75 9.32
CA VAL A 95 -10.70 -11.26 10.70
C VAL A 95 -10.45 -9.76 10.73
N CYS A 96 -9.45 -9.30 10.00
CA CYS A 96 -9.14 -7.88 9.84
C CYS A 96 -10.33 -7.14 9.24
N PHE A 97 -10.92 -7.66 8.14
CA PHE A 97 -12.05 -7.03 7.47
C PHE A 97 -13.25 -6.82 8.40
N GLU A 98 -13.62 -7.81 9.22
CA GLU A 98 -14.73 -7.65 10.17
C GLU A 98 -14.46 -6.52 11.19
N SER A 99 -13.23 -6.44 11.70
CA SER A 99 -12.82 -5.36 12.60
C SER A 99 -12.84 -3.99 11.91
N LEU A 100 -12.49 -3.93 10.62
CA LEU A 100 -12.54 -2.69 9.84
C LEU A 100 -13.97 -2.30 9.51
N TRP A 101 -14.82 -3.26 9.13
CA TRP A 101 -16.20 -3.02 8.70
C TRP A 101 -17.06 -2.33 9.75
N VAL A 102 -16.96 -2.72 11.00
CA VAL A 102 -17.70 -2.09 12.11
C VAL A 102 -17.23 -0.66 12.40
N ASN A 103 -16.04 -0.30 11.94
CA ASN A 103 -15.45 1.04 12.07
C ASN A 103 -15.55 1.85 10.76
N THR A 104 -16.60 1.61 9.98
CA THR A 104 -16.92 2.39 8.78
C THR A 104 -18.19 3.20 8.98
N GLU A 105 -18.29 4.30 8.25
CA GLU A 105 -19.47 5.18 8.20
C GLU A 105 -19.94 5.39 6.76
N THR A 106 -21.12 5.95 6.58
CA THR A 106 -21.67 6.24 5.25
C THR A 106 -21.71 7.75 5.04
N ILE A 107 -21.20 8.21 3.92
CA ILE A 107 -21.23 9.62 3.50
C ILE A 107 -21.90 9.77 2.13
N ALA A 108 -22.43 10.97 1.87
CA ALA A 108 -22.84 11.35 0.53
C ALA A 108 -21.67 11.97 -0.23
N LEU A 109 -21.27 11.36 -1.35
CA LEU A 109 -20.22 11.85 -2.23
C LEU A 109 -20.69 11.78 -3.68
N ALA A 110 -20.63 12.90 -4.40
CA ALA A 110 -21.09 13.00 -5.79
C ALA A 110 -22.53 12.47 -5.99
N GLY A 111 -23.43 12.72 -5.03
CA GLY A 111 -24.82 12.28 -5.08
C GLY A 111 -25.07 10.81 -4.80
N GLN A 112 -24.05 10.05 -4.41
CA GLN A 112 -24.13 8.63 -4.05
C GLN A 112 -23.80 8.42 -2.58
N GLN A 113 -24.46 7.44 -1.95
CA GLN A 113 -24.08 6.99 -0.62
C GLN A 113 -22.87 6.06 -0.71
N MET A 114 -21.80 6.42 -0.03
CA MET A 114 -20.56 5.66 -0.08
C MET A 114 -20.11 5.29 1.33
N ARG A 115 -19.69 4.05 1.51
CA ARG A 115 -19.12 3.59 2.75
C ARG A 115 -17.63 3.91 2.79
N ILE A 116 -17.17 4.50 3.89
CA ILE A 116 -15.80 4.95 4.10
C ILE A 116 -15.36 4.58 5.52
N PRO A 117 -14.04 4.57 5.84
CA PRO A 117 -13.57 4.45 7.21
C PRO A 117 -14.16 5.55 8.10
N ALA A 118 -14.55 5.20 9.32
CA ALA A 118 -14.72 6.20 10.37
C ALA A 118 -13.39 6.92 10.64
N ARG A 119 -13.42 8.05 11.34
CA ARG A 119 -12.30 8.98 11.42
C ARG A 119 -11.00 8.36 11.91
N GLU A 120 -11.02 7.60 13.00
CA GLU A 120 -9.83 6.92 13.54
C GLU A 120 -9.27 5.87 12.57
N LEU A 121 -10.15 5.12 11.93
CA LEU A 121 -9.74 4.12 10.93
C LEU A 121 -9.14 4.79 9.69
N GLY A 122 -9.69 5.94 9.28
CA GLY A 122 -9.13 6.76 8.20
C GLY A 122 -7.72 7.23 8.51
N VAL A 123 -7.48 7.73 9.73
CA VAL A 123 -6.15 8.12 10.22
C VAL A 123 -5.20 6.92 10.22
N LEU A 124 -5.63 5.75 10.72
CA LEU A 124 -4.81 4.54 10.75
C LEU A 124 -4.38 4.09 9.35
N PHE A 125 -5.29 4.11 8.37
CA PHE A 125 -4.96 3.78 6.98
C PHE A 125 -3.92 4.74 6.39
N LEU A 126 -4.08 6.04 6.60
CA LEU A 126 -3.17 7.05 6.08
C LEU A 126 -1.81 6.99 6.77
N ALA A 127 -1.77 6.80 8.09
CA ALA A 127 -0.53 6.64 8.84
C ALA A 127 0.25 5.40 8.39
N LEU A 128 -0.39 4.23 8.29
CA LEU A 128 0.24 3.02 7.77
C LEU A 128 0.71 3.18 6.33
N HIS A 129 -0.05 3.92 5.51
CA HIS A 129 0.37 4.21 4.14
C HIS A 129 1.64 5.06 4.10
N ALA A 130 1.70 6.13 4.89
CA ALA A 130 2.84 7.04 4.93
C ALA A 130 4.09 6.39 5.58
N LEU A 131 3.89 5.55 6.59
CA LEU A 131 4.98 4.81 7.28
C LEU A 131 5.67 3.77 6.39
N ARG A 132 5.12 3.43 5.22
CA ARG A 132 5.83 2.59 4.24
C ARG A 132 7.03 3.31 3.61
N GLU A 133 6.98 4.63 3.53
CA GLU A 133 8.02 5.47 2.93
C GLU A 133 8.32 6.69 3.81
N PRO A 134 8.75 6.48 5.08
CA PRO A 134 8.85 7.55 6.08
C PRO A 134 9.95 8.58 5.77
N LEU A 135 10.85 8.28 4.84
CA LEU A 135 11.90 9.21 4.40
C LEU A 135 11.44 10.16 3.30
N LEU A 136 10.31 9.89 2.64
CA LEU A 136 9.75 10.82 1.66
C LEU A 136 9.19 12.06 2.36
N PRO A 137 9.57 13.28 1.94
CA PRO A 137 9.08 14.51 2.58
C PRO A 137 7.54 14.60 2.63
N ALA A 138 6.85 14.17 1.55
CA ALA A 138 5.40 14.18 1.51
C ALA A 138 4.76 13.23 2.53
N CYS A 139 5.35 12.04 2.74
CA CYS A 139 4.88 11.08 3.74
C CYS A 139 5.11 11.59 5.16
N ARG A 140 6.24 12.24 5.41
CA ARG A 140 6.54 12.87 6.70
C ARG A 140 5.56 13.99 7.01
N GLN A 141 5.32 14.90 6.07
CA GLN A 141 4.32 15.95 6.21
C GLN A 141 2.91 15.42 6.47
N GLU A 142 2.53 14.31 5.81
CA GLU A 142 1.24 13.65 6.07
C GLU A 142 1.19 13.08 7.49
N LEU A 143 2.25 12.44 7.98
CA LEU A 143 2.32 11.94 9.36
C LEU A 143 2.26 13.08 10.39
N ASP A 144 2.99 14.16 10.18
CA ASP A 144 2.98 15.34 11.06
C ASP A 144 1.56 15.93 11.14
N TYR A 145 0.90 16.11 9.99
CA TYR A 145 -0.47 16.63 9.92
C TYR A 145 -1.46 15.70 10.64
N LEU A 146 -1.39 14.38 10.40
CA LEU A 146 -2.26 13.40 11.06
C LEU A 146 -2.00 13.35 12.56
N GLY A 147 -0.75 13.49 12.99
CA GLY A 147 -0.37 13.55 14.40
C GLY A 147 -0.96 14.75 15.12
N GLU A 148 -0.88 15.93 14.54
CA GLU A 148 -1.50 17.16 15.08
C GLU A 148 -3.03 17.03 15.16
N LEU A 149 -3.65 16.48 14.10
CA LEU A 149 -5.08 16.24 14.07
C LEU A 149 -5.50 15.25 15.16
N ALA A 150 -4.81 14.13 15.28
CA ALA A 150 -5.12 13.10 16.27
C ALA A 150 -4.99 13.60 17.72
N ARG A 151 -3.99 14.43 18.02
CA ARG A 151 -3.84 15.09 19.33
C ARG A 151 -4.98 16.06 19.61
N ARG A 152 -5.29 16.93 18.65
CA ARG A 152 -6.35 17.93 18.78
C ARG A 152 -7.72 17.29 19.03
N GLU A 153 -7.99 16.15 18.43
CA GLU A 153 -9.29 15.48 18.49
C GLU A 153 -9.34 14.33 19.50
N GLY A 154 -8.23 14.05 20.20
CA GLY A 154 -8.20 13.02 21.25
C GLY A 154 -8.34 11.59 20.71
N LEU A 155 -7.82 11.30 19.50
CA LEU A 155 -8.01 10.01 18.83
C LEU A 155 -7.06 8.90 19.28
N SER A 156 -6.12 9.18 20.19
CA SER A 156 -5.02 8.27 20.54
C SER A 156 -5.47 6.91 21.04
N GLU A 157 -6.50 6.86 21.92
CA GLU A 157 -7.03 5.61 22.46
C GLU A 157 -7.75 4.78 21.40
N GLY A 158 -8.57 5.40 20.58
CA GLY A 158 -9.26 4.75 19.46
C GLY A 158 -8.28 4.15 18.45
N LEU A 159 -7.23 4.91 18.09
CA LEU A 159 -6.15 4.44 17.22
C LEU A 159 -5.38 3.26 17.81
N LEU A 160 -5.06 3.32 19.11
CA LEU A 160 -4.38 2.21 19.81
C LEU A 160 -5.26 0.96 19.82
N GLY A 161 -6.55 1.09 20.12
CA GLY A 161 -7.52 -0.01 20.07
C GLY A 161 -7.65 -0.64 18.69
N LEU A 162 -7.82 0.19 17.63
CA LEU A 162 -7.87 -0.28 16.25
C LEU A 162 -6.58 -0.96 15.80
N ALA A 163 -5.42 -0.41 16.15
CA ALA A 163 -4.14 -1.02 15.87
C ALA A 163 -3.99 -2.39 16.57
N GLY A 164 -4.50 -2.53 17.79
CA GLY A 164 -4.53 -3.81 18.53
C GLY A 164 -5.45 -4.83 17.87
N THR A 165 -6.68 -4.44 17.48
CA THR A 165 -7.65 -5.35 16.86
C THR A 165 -7.23 -5.83 15.47
N THR A 166 -6.40 -5.08 14.77
CA THR A 166 -5.89 -5.41 13.42
C THR A 166 -4.47 -5.97 13.42
N ASP A 167 -3.84 -6.07 14.61
CA ASP A 167 -2.43 -6.44 14.79
C ASP A 167 -1.48 -5.52 14.01
N ALA A 168 -1.77 -4.21 14.06
CA ALA A 168 -0.99 -3.17 13.39
C ALA A 168 -0.06 -2.39 14.35
N LEU A 169 -0.05 -2.72 15.64
CA LEU A 169 0.70 -1.99 16.68
C LEU A 169 2.17 -1.81 16.32
N ALA A 170 2.83 -2.89 15.88
CA ALA A 170 4.23 -2.83 15.50
C ALA A 170 4.48 -1.92 14.30
N ALA A 171 3.58 -1.96 13.32
CA ALA A 171 3.71 -1.19 12.09
C ALA A 171 3.46 0.30 12.31
N VAL A 172 2.47 0.65 13.13
CA VAL A 172 2.08 2.03 13.40
C VAL A 172 2.79 2.63 14.61
N ARG A 173 3.66 1.85 15.28
CA ARG A 173 4.41 2.25 16.49
C ARG A 173 5.02 3.65 16.39
N PRO A 174 5.79 4.02 15.35
CA PRO A 174 6.44 5.34 15.32
C PRO A 174 5.44 6.50 15.37
N PHE A 175 4.25 6.32 14.82
CA PHE A 175 3.18 7.30 14.85
C PHE A 175 2.48 7.35 16.22
N LEU A 176 2.18 6.20 16.82
CA LEU A 176 1.51 6.14 18.13
C LEU A 176 2.43 6.56 19.29
N GLU A 177 3.72 6.24 19.25
CA GLU A 177 4.68 6.69 20.26
C GLU A 177 4.75 8.23 20.37
N ASP A 178 4.55 8.91 19.24
CA ASP A 178 4.51 10.38 19.22
C ASP A 178 3.18 10.93 19.78
N LEU A 179 2.11 10.16 19.72
CA LEU A 179 0.79 10.56 20.23
C LEU A 179 0.58 10.26 21.71
N LEU A 180 1.20 9.20 22.20
CA LEU A 180 0.99 8.73 23.58
C LEU A 180 1.82 9.55 24.56
N PRO A 181 1.35 9.73 25.82
CA PRO A 181 2.13 10.37 26.87
C PRO A 181 3.44 9.61 27.09
N LYS A 182 4.55 10.32 27.22
CA LYS A 182 5.89 9.73 27.47
C LYS A 182 5.99 8.91 28.74
N THR A 183 5.04 9.07 29.64
CA THR A 183 4.92 8.31 30.90
C THR A 183 4.26 6.95 30.72
N THR A 184 3.67 6.70 29.53
CA THR A 184 2.98 5.42 29.26
C THR A 184 4.03 4.36 28.96
N SER A 185 4.19 3.39 29.87
CA SER A 185 4.99 2.19 29.61
C SER A 185 4.15 1.21 28.79
N PHE A 186 4.37 1.17 27.49
CA PHE A 186 3.70 0.24 26.58
C PHE A 186 4.71 -0.72 25.97
N VAL A 187 4.42 -2.03 26.07
CA VAL A 187 5.27 -3.06 25.45
C VAL A 187 4.86 -3.23 23.98
N TRP A 188 5.67 -2.69 23.10
CA TRP A 188 5.44 -2.78 21.67
C TRP A 188 5.81 -4.15 21.12
N PRO A 189 4.95 -4.76 20.29
CA PRO A 189 5.31 -5.98 19.60
C PRO A 189 6.40 -5.72 18.56
N GLU A 190 7.12 -6.78 18.16
CA GLU A 190 8.08 -6.70 17.06
C GLU A 190 7.37 -6.62 15.71
N ALA A 191 7.91 -5.81 14.81
CA ALA A 191 7.39 -5.69 13.46
C ALA A 191 7.68 -6.98 12.65
N SER A 192 6.71 -7.40 11.83
CA SER A 192 6.87 -8.54 10.94
C SER A 192 8.02 -8.35 9.95
N VAL A 193 8.57 -9.45 9.45
CA VAL A 193 9.62 -9.40 8.42
C VAL A 193 9.09 -8.70 7.16
N GLU A 194 7.82 -8.92 6.82
CA GLU A 194 7.18 -8.21 5.70
C GLU A 194 7.23 -6.70 5.89
N TRP A 195 6.79 -6.22 7.05
CA TRP A 195 6.75 -4.79 7.33
C TRP A 195 8.14 -4.16 7.35
N ARG A 196 9.10 -4.80 8.04
CA ARG A 196 10.49 -4.32 8.07
C ARG A 196 11.09 -4.20 6.67
N ASN A 197 10.91 -5.23 5.83
CA ASN A 197 11.40 -5.20 4.45
C ASN A 197 10.70 -4.14 3.61
N ARG A 198 9.42 -3.91 3.84
CA ARG A 198 8.63 -2.88 3.13
C ARG A 198 9.11 -1.48 3.48
N VAL A 199 9.31 -1.19 4.76
CA VAL A 199 9.84 0.08 5.25
C VAL A 199 11.29 0.30 4.79
N ALA A 200 12.10 -0.75 4.72
CA ALA A 200 13.49 -0.67 4.23
C ALA A 200 13.61 -0.50 2.71
N SER A 201 12.51 -0.62 1.96
CA SER A 201 12.50 -0.59 0.50
C SER A 201 12.22 0.81 -0.07
N HIS A 202 13.00 1.80 0.34
CA HIS A 202 12.78 3.23 -0.01
C HIS A 202 13.13 3.57 -1.46
N GLU A 203 14.11 2.90 -2.05
CA GLU A 203 14.59 3.24 -3.39
C GLU A 203 13.99 2.29 -4.45
N PRO A 204 13.75 2.78 -5.67
CA PRO A 204 13.28 1.94 -6.75
C PRO A 204 14.16 0.71 -6.97
N GLY A 205 13.59 -0.47 -6.81
CA GLY A 205 14.29 -1.75 -6.95
C GLY A 205 14.92 -2.30 -5.67
N SER A 206 14.92 -1.57 -4.54
CA SER A 206 15.47 -2.05 -3.26
C SER A 206 14.78 -3.32 -2.77
N ALA A 207 13.46 -3.39 -2.84
CA ALA A 207 12.69 -4.58 -2.52
C ALA A 207 13.17 -5.82 -3.30
N ARG A 208 13.43 -5.66 -4.60
CA ARG A 208 13.93 -6.75 -5.45
C ARG A 208 15.36 -7.14 -5.09
N VAL A 209 16.23 -6.16 -4.80
CA VAL A 209 17.59 -6.44 -4.34
C VAL A 209 17.58 -7.19 -3.03
N LEU A 210 16.77 -6.78 -2.05
CA LEU A 210 16.60 -7.49 -0.79
C LEU A 210 16.09 -8.92 -1.01
N ALA A 211 15.08 -9.10 -1.87
CA ALA A 211 14.57 -10.43 -2.22
C ALA A 211 15.66 -11.33 -2.84
N ILE A 212 16.48 -10.79 -3.75
CA ILE A 212 17.60 -11.53 -4.35
C ILE A 212 18.66 -11.86 -3.31
N LEU A 213 18.98 -10.94 -2.39
CA LEU A 213 19.97 -11.18 -1.33
C LEU A 213 19.53 -12.30 -0.40
N HIS A 214 18.26 -12.34 -0.01
CA HIS A 214 17.70 -13.35 0.90
C HIS A 214 17.28 -14.65 0.20
N ALA A 215 17.23 -14.68 -1.12
CA ALA A 215 16.88 -15.88 -1.88
C ALA A 215 17.95 -16.98 -1.74
N THR A 216 17.54 -18.24 -1.89
CA THR A 216 18.47 -19.35 -1.98
C THR A 216 19.31 -19.25 -3.26
N TRP A 217 20.53 -19.72 -3.23
CA TRP A 217 21.47 -19.64 -4.35
C TRP A 217 20.92 -20.21 -5.66
N ARG A 218 20.05 -21.23 -5.59
CA ARG A 218 19.45 -21.90 -6.76
C ARG A 218 18.48 -21.01 -7.54
N VAL A 219 17.77 -20.09 -6.88
CA VAL A 219 16.79 -19.19 -7.53
C VAL A 219 17.37 -17.81 -7.87
N LYS A 220 18.52 -17.44 -7.27
CA LYS A 220 19.17 -16.14 -7.52
C LYS A 220 19.41 -15.85 -9.01
N PRO A 221 19.95 -16.78 -9.83
CA PRO A 221 20.19 -16.50 -11.26
C PRO A 221 18.90 -16.16 -12.02
N ARG A 222 17.81 -16.89 -11.75
CA ARG A 222 16.50 -16.60 -12.34
C ARG A 222 15.95 -15.25 -11.93
N MET A 223 16.08 -14.92 -10.64
CA MET A 223 15.63 -13.61 -10.12
C MET A 223 16.46 -12.46 -10.70
N LEU A 224 17.78 -12.64 -10.83
CA LEU A 224 18.66 -11.65 -11.48
C LEU A 224 18.29 -11.46 -12.95
N TRP A 225 18.04 -12.54 -13.67
CA TRP A 225 17.61 -12.47 -15.06
C TRP A 225 16.30 -11.71 -15.22
N GLY A 226 15.27 -12.04 -14.43
CA GLY A 226 13.99 -11.32 -14.42
C GLY A 226 14.14 -9.85 -13.99
N ALA A 227 15.10 -9.56 -13.11
CA ALA A 227 15.40 -8.17 -12.72
C ALA A 227 16.05 -7.38 -13.87
N LEU A 228 16.94 -7.97 -14.64
CA LEU A 228 17.63 -7.32 -15.78
C LEU A 228 16.73 -7.25 -17.01
N PHE A 229 16.01 -8.32 -17.31
CA PHE A 229 15.18 -8.48 -18.50
C PHE A 229 13.74 -8.86 -18.11
N PRO A 230 12.99 -7.92 -17.48
CA PRO A 230 11.60 -8.20 -17.13
C PRO A 230 10.76 -8.44 -18.39
N PRO A 231 9.71 -9.25 -18.29
CA PRO A 231 8.78 -9.42 -19.38
C PRO A 231 8.09 -8.10 -19.73
N PRO A 232 7.69 -7.92 -21.01
CA PRO A 232 7.15 -6.64 -21.50
C PRO A 232 5.94 -6.13 -20.69
N GLU A 233 5.14 -7.01 -20.12
CA GLU A 233 3.95 -6.70 -19.34
C GLU A 233 4.26 -5.84 -18.10
N VAL A 234 5.49 -5.94 -17.58
CA VAL A 234 5.95 -5.10 -16.46
C VAL A 234 5.90 -3.60 -16.81
N PHE A 235 6.14 -3.26 -18.06
CA PHE A 235 6.06 -1.86 -18.51
C PHE A 235 4.62 -1.37 -18.57
N LEU A 236 3.68 -2.24 -18.97
CA LEU A 236 2.24 -1.94 -18.93
C LEU A 236 1.75 -1.78 -17.49
N GLY A 237 2.31 -2.55 -16.55
CA GLY A 237 2.03 -2.39 -15.11
C GLY A 237 2.43 -1.02 -14.55
N THR A 238 3.42 -0.36 -15.15
CA THR A 238 3.85 0.99 -14.75
C THR A 238 3.09 2.08 -15.52
N ASN A 239 2.80 1.85 -16.80
CA ASN A 239 2.08 2.76 -17.68
C ASN A 239 1.29 1.94 -18.70
N ILE A 240 -0.04 1.93 -18.59
CA ILE A 240 -0.93 1.18 -19.49
C ILE A 240 -0.84 1.66 -20.96
N TYR A 241 -0.38 2.89 -21.19
CA TYR A 241 -0.14 3.48 -22.52
C TYR A 241 1.31 3.32 -22.99
N ALA A 242 2.07 2.41 -22.37
CA ALA A 242 3.46 2.21 -22.74
C ALA A 242 3.59 1.75 -24.22
N ASP A 243 4.52 2.36 -24.95
CA ASP A 243 4.85 1.93 -26.30
C ASP A 243 5.50 0.53 -26.25
N MET A 244 4.78 -0.46 -26.78
CA MET A 244 5.19 -1.87 -26.79
C MET A 244 5.89 -2.30 -28.07
N SER A 245 6.16 -1.37 -29.00
CA SER A 245 7.04 -1.63 -30.16
C SER A 245 8.44 -2.06 -29.71
N MET A 246 9.22 -2.69 -30.55
CA MET A 246 10.61 -3.07 -30.23
C MET A 246 11.45 -1.87 -29.78
N ALA A 247 11.31 -0.72 -30.47
CA ALA A 247 12.00 0.51 -30.10
C ALA A 247 11.50 1.07 -28.75
N GLY A 248 10.19 1.02 -28.52
CA GLY A 248 9.58 1.44 -27.26
C GLY A 248 10.04 0.59 -26.09
N ARG A 249 10.04 -0.73 -26.22
CA ARG A 249 10.54 -1.67 -25.20
C ARG A 249 12.01 -1.41 -24.87
N LEU A 250 12.86 -1.24 -25.87
CA LEU A 250 14.28 -0.95 -25.66
C LEU A 250 14.48 0.38 -24.92
N ARG A 251 13.71 1.42 -25.27
CA ARG A 251 13.72 2.73 -24.60
C ARG A 251 13.34 2.59 -23.11
N GLN A 252 12.32 1.79 -22.82
CA GLN A 252 11.86 1.54 -21.45
C GLN A 252 12.87 0.76 -20.62
N HIS A 253 13.51 -0.26 -21.20
CA HIS A 253 14.63 -0.98 -20.54
C HIS A 253 15.78 -0.02 -20.21
N ARG A 254 16.20 0.80 -21.17
CA ARG A 254 17.28 1.81 -20.95
C ARG A 254 16.90 2.80 -19.85
N ALA A 255 15.67 3.34 -19.87
CA ALA A 255 15.19 4.25 -18.85
C ALA A 255 15.14 3.60 -17.45
N ARG A 256 14.71 2.33 -17.37
CA ARG A 256 14.68 1.55 -16.13
C ARG A 256 16.07 1.33 -15.57
N TRP A 257 17.02 0.90 -16.39
CA TRP A 257 18.41 0.70 -15.97
C TRP A 257 19.06 2.01 -15.54
N ALA A 258 18.82 3.09 -16.25
CA ALA A 258 19.33 4.40 -15.88
C ALA A 258 18.79 4.88 -14.52
N ARG A 259 17.49 4.63 -14.22
CA ARG A 259 16.93 4.92 -12.89
C ARG A 259 17.59 4.06 -11.81
N PHE A 260 17.73 2.76 -12.05
CA PHE A 260 18.37 1.85 -11.10
C PHE A 260 19.82 2.22 -10.80
N LEU A 261 20.62 2.53 -11.84
CA LEU A 261 22.02 2.95 -11.66
C LEU A 261 22.14 4.26 -10.88
N ARG A 262 21.21 5.21 -11.09
CA ARG A 262 21.18 6.46 -10.30
C ARG A 262 20.79 6.21 -8.84
N ALA A 263 19.95 5.24 -8.57
CA ALA A 263 19.54 4.87 -7.21
C ALA A 263 20.59 4.04 -6.47
N MET A 264 21.50 3.36 -7.19
CA MET A 264 22.48 2.41 -6.65
C MET A 264 23.31 2.96 -5.46
N PRO A 265 23.86 4.18 -5.48
CA PRO A 265 24.65 4.69 -4.35
C PRO A 265 23.82 4.81 -3.06
N ARG A 266 22.54 5.22 -3.17
CA ARG A 266 21.61 5.32 -2.05
C ARG A 266 21.23 3.94 -1.54
N LEU A 267 20.89 3.04 -2.46
CA LEU A 267 20.59 1.65 -2.16
C LEU A 267 21.70 0.95 -1.36
N VAL A 268 22.96 1.12 -1.79
CA VAL A 268 24.12 0.53 -1.09
C VAL A 268 24.28 1.12 0.31
N ARG A 269 24.01 2.41 0.49
CA ARG A 269 24.04 3.06 1.80
C ARG A 269 22.98 2.48 2.73
N ASP A 270 21.74 2.34 2.25
CA ASP A 270 20.61 1.81 3.01
C ASP A 270 20.85 0.36 3.43
N LEU A 271 21.35 -0.48 2.49
CA LEU A 271 21.71 -1.87 2.78
C LEU A 271 22.84 -2.01 3.81
N ARG A 272 23.80 -1.08 3.85
CA ARG A 272 24.85 -1.06 4.87
C ARG A 272 24.30 -0.66 6.23
N GLY A 273 23.38 0.30 6.28
CA GLY A 273 22.70 0.72 7.51
C GLY A 273 21.90 -0.41 8.15
N LEU A 274 21.22 -1.23 7.34
CA LEU A 274 20.45 -2.40 7.81
C LEU A 274 21.35 -3.47 8.47
N LYS A 275 22.60 -3.66 8.00
CA LYS A 275 23.54 -4.59 8.62
C LYS A 275 24.10 -4.10 9.96
N SER A 276 24.18 -2.80 10.17
CA SER A 276 24.71 -2.24 11.42
C SER A 276 23.65 -2.14 12.53
N SER A 277 22.37 -2.31 12.21
CA SER A 277 21.26 -2.25 13.17
C SER A 277 20.78 -3.65 13.62
N GLY A 278 21.40 -4.72 13.15
CA GLY A 278 21.08 -6.11 13.43
C GLY A 278 22.11 -6.85 14.32
N ASP A 279 23.13 -6.15 14.77
CA ASP A 279 24.07 -6.55 15.82
C ASP A 279 23.78 -5.74 17.10
#